data_e1d599e6e8886cd4f20b0c499a6e048a
#
_entry.id   e1d599e6e8886cd4f20b0c499a6e048a
#
_cell.length_a   1.000
_cell.length_b   1.000
_cell.length_c   1.000
_cell.angle_alpha   90.00
_cell.angle_beta   90.00
_cell.angle_gamma   90.00
#
_symmetry.space_group_name_H-M   'P 1'
#
loop_
_entity.id
_entity.type
_entity.pdbx_description
1 polymer ?
#
loop_
_entity_poly.entity_id
_entity_poly.type
_entity_poly.pdbx_seq_one_letter_code
_entity_poly.pdbx_strand_id
1 'polypeptide(L)'
;SACGSDLMSDVMAFVKENVLLLTGLVSPQVIRTAEMMDIRAVVFVRGKVPGNDIVRMAEEKGIAVLTTCEPMFIACGKLYSAGLTGKGV
;
A
#
# COMPACT_ATOMS: atom_id res chain seq x y z
N SER A 1 2.66 11.20 0.10
CA SER A 1 3.29 10.51 1.22
C SER A 1 3.11 9.00 1.13
N ALA A 2 3.73 8.26 1.99
CA ALA A 2 3.66 6.79 2.01
C ALA A 2 3.39 6.28 3.42
N CYS A 3 2.75 5.13 3.50
CA CYS A 3 2.46 4.43 4.75
C CYS A 3 2.76 2.95 4.55
N GLY A 4 3.45 2.33 5.49
CA GLY A 4 3.72 0.89 5.46
C GLY A 4 3.05 0.21 6.63
N SER A 5 2.19 -0.77 6.34
CA SER A 5 1.49 -1.52 7.37
C SER A 5 0.93 -2.83 6.83
N ASP A 6 0.99 -3.87 7.65
CA ASP A 6 0.34 -5.14 7.37
C ASP A 6 -1.01 -5.27 8.11
N LEU A 7 -1.32 -4.33 9.00
CA LEU A 7 -2.56 -4.34 9.77
C LEU A 7 -3.47 -3.23 9.27
N MET A 8 -4.53 -3.60 8.60
CA MET A 8 -5.42 -2.64 7.95
C MET A 8 -6.15 -1.73 8.94
N SER A 9 -6.39 -2.19 10.16
CA SER A 9 -6.98 -1.32 11.17
C SER A 9 -6.06 -0.14 11.51
N ASP A 10 -4.74 -0.33 11.48
CA ASP A 10 -3.79 0.76 11.67
C ASP A 10 -3.84 1.73 10.49
N VAL A 11 -3.96 1.21 9.27
CA VAL A 11 -4.10 2.04 8.09
C VAL A 11 -5.34 2.92 8.21
N MET A 12 -6.46 2.33 8.60
CA MET A 12 -7.72 3.08 8.76
C MET A 12 -7.62 4.14 9.87
N ALA A 13 -6.85 3.88 10.91
CA ALA A 13 -6.72 4.79 12.05
C ALA A 13 -5.77 5.97 11.78
N PHE A 14 -4.71 5.75 11.00
CA PHE A 14 -3.61 6.70 10.90
C PHE A 14 -3.37 7.29 9.53
N VAL A 15 -3.88 6.67 8.47
CA VAL A 15 -3.68 7.16 7.11
C VAL A 15 -4.61 8.34 6.82
N LYS A 16 -4.08 9.33 6.14
CA LYS A 16 -4.82 10.48 5.64
C LYS A 16 -4.79 10.48 4.11
N GLU A 17 -5.07 11.60 3.48
CA GLU A 17 -5.19 11.69 2.02
C GLU A 17 -3.85 11.54 1.29
N ASN A 18 -3.90 11.11 0.04
CA ASN A 18 -2.77 11.08 -0.88
C ASN A 18 -1.60 10.23 -0.38
N VAL A 19 -1.90 9.03 0.06
CA VAL A 19 -0.92 8.11 0.63
C VAL A 19 -0.69 6.95 -0.33
N LEU A 20 0.58 6.56 -0.47
CA LEU A 20 0.99 5.30 -1.07
C LEU A 20 1.08 4.26 0.05
N LEU A 21 0.35 3.16 -0.08
CA LEU A 21 0.36 2.10 0.94
C LEU A 21 1.34 1.00 0.54
N LEU A 22 2.25 0.67 1.46
CA LEU A 22 3.12 -0.49 1.34
C LEU A 22 2.66 -1.55 2.33
N THR A 23 2.47 -2.78 1.87
CA THR A 23 1.98 -3.85 2.73
C THR A 23 2.48 -5.21 2.28
N GLY A 24 2.67 -6.12 3.23
CA GLY A 24 2.91 -7.53 2.94
C GLY A 24 1.65 -8.37 3.01
N LEU A 25 0.52 -7.78 3.35
CA LEU A 25 -0.75 -8.49 3.41
C LEU A 25 -1.37 -8.57 2.02
N VAL A 26 -1.49 -9.78 1.48
CA VAL A 26 -2.14 -10.02 0.19
C VAL A 26 -3.55 -10.52 0.44
N SER A 27 -4.52 -9.62 0.40
CA SER A 27 -5.91 -9.91 0.71
C SER A 27 -6.81 -8.88 0.03
N PRO A 28 -8.02 -9.26 -0.39
CA PRO A 28 -9.00 -8.29 -0.91
C PRO A 28 -9.28 -7.15 0.07
N GLN A 29 -9.10 -7.38 1.37
CA GLN A 29 -9.28 -6.34 2.39
C GLN A 29 -8.37 -5.15 2.15
N VAL A 30 -7.16 -5.37 1.62
CA VAL A 30 -6.21 -4.28 1.31
C VAL A 30 -6.83 -3.32 0.29
N ILE A 31 -7.44 -3.87 -0.76
CA ILE A 31 -8.05 -3.05 -1.81
C ILE A 31 -9.29 -2.33 -1.27
N ARG A 32 -10.09 -3.00 -0.45
CA ARG A 32 -11.27 -2.36 0.15
C ARG A 32 -10.87 -1.22 1.08
N THR A 33 -9.82 -1.43 1.88
CA THR A 33 -9.29 -0.38 2.74
C THR A 33 -8.73 0.79 1.93
N ALA A 34 -7.98 0.49 0.87
CA ALA A 34 -7.43 1.51 -0.01
C ALA A 34 -8.54 2.36 -0.65
N GLU A 35 -9.60 1.72 -1.10
CA GLU A 35 -10.75 2.45 -1.65
C GLU A 35 -11.39 3.34 -0.60
N MET A 36 -11.63 2.80 0.59
CA MET A 36 -12.28 3.52 1.67
C MET A 36 -11.46 4.74 2.11
N MET A 37 -10.15 4.61 2.13
CA MET A 37 -9.23 5.67 2.57
C MET A 37 -8.73 6.54 1.42
N ASP A 38 -9.26 6.34 0.22
CA ASP A 38 -8.86 7.07 -0.98
C ASP A 38 -7.37 6.94 -1.30
N ILE A 39 -6.82 5.77 -1.05
CA ILE A 39 -5.46 5.42 -1.41
C ILE A 39 -5.44 5.01 -2.88
N ARG A 40 -4.55 5.60 -3.67
CA ARG A 40 -4.52 5.42 -5.12
C ARG A 40 -3.51 4.38 -5.59
N ALA A 41 -2.60 3.97 -4.74
CA ALA A 41 -1.57 3.00 -5.12
C ALA A 41 -1.18 2.14 -3.93
N VAL A 42 -0.97 0.86 -4.18
CA VAL A 42 -0.57 -0.13 -3.17
C VAL A 42 0.66 -0.86 -3.68
N VAL A 43 1.69 -0.97 -2.85
CA VAL A 43 2.90 -1.74 -3.13
C VAL A 43 2.93 -2.96 -2.22
N PHE A 44 2.93 -4.14 -2.80
CA PHE A 44 3.10 -5.39 -2.05
C PHE A 44 4.58 -5.68 -1.91
N VAL A 45 5.04 -5.83 -0.67
CA VAL A 45 6.46 -6.00 -0.34
C VAL A 45 6.82 -7.46 -0.11
N ARG A 46 8.10 -7.74 0.05
CA ARG A 46 8.65 -9.08 0.33
C ARG A 46 8.34 -10.12 -0.75
N GLY A 47 8.27 -9.69 -2.00
CA GLY A 47 8.00 -10.60 -3.11
C GLY A 47 6.58 -11.16 -3.13
N LYS A 48 5.67 -10.58 -2.38
CA LYS A 48 4.26 -10.98 -2.40
C LYS A 48 3.62 -10.59 -3.72
N VAL A 49 2.95 -11.54 -4.35
CA VAL A 49 2.30 -11.32 -5.64
C VAL A 49 0.80 -11.51 -5.45
N PRO A 50 0.00 -10.46 -5.68
CA PRO A 50 -1.46 -10.60 -5.56
C PRO A 50 -2.02 -11.48 -6.67
N GLY A 51 -3.08 -12.20 -6.36
CA GLY A 51 -3.79 -13.00 -7.35
C GLY A 51 -4.57 -12.13 -8.32
N ASN A 52 -5.05 -12.75 -9.40
CA ASN A 52 -5.79 -12.04 -10.44
C ASN A 52 -7.06 -11.37 -9.90
N ASP A 53 -7.68 -11.96 -8.90
CA ASP A 53 -8.89 -11.40 -8.28
C ASP A 53 -8.60 -10.05 -7.62
N ILE A 54 -7.46 -9.93 -6.93
CA ILE A 54 -7.05 -8.70 -6.26
C ILE A 54 -6.69 -7.64 -7.31
N VAL A 55 -5.91 -8.02 -8.32
CA VAL A 55 -5.52 -7.11 -9.39
C VAL A 55 -6.75 -6.57 -10.12
N ARG A 56 -7.70 -7.44 -10.42
CA ARG A 56 -8.93 -7.05 -11.10
C ARG A 56 -9.78 -6.11 -10.26
N MET A 57 -9.90 -6.40 -8.98
CA MET A 57 -10.60 -5.54 -8.04
C MET A 57 -9.96 -4.15 -7.99
N ALA A 58 -8.63 -4.09 -7.94
CA ALA A 58 -7.91 -2.82 -7.92
C ALA A 58 -8.14 -2.03 -9.21
N GLU A 59 -8.12 -2.69 -10.35
CA GLU A 59 -8.40 -2.03 -11.63
C GLU A 59 -9.79 -1.38 -11.64
N GLU A 60 -10.79 -2.10 -11.14
CA GLU A 60 -12.16 -1.59 -11.07
C GLU A 60 -12.27 -0.35 -10.18
N LYS A 61 -11.42 -0.25 -9.16
CA LYS A 61 -11.42 0.86 -8.21
C LYS A 61 -10.45 1.98 -8.60
N GLY A 62 -9.71 1.81 -9.69
CA GLY A 62 -8.73 2.80 -10.11
C GLY A 62 -7.50 2.86 -9.21
N ILE A 63 -7.15 1.76 -8.57
CA ILE A 63 -6.00 1.67 -7.67
C ILE A 63 -4.86 0.97 -8.41
N ALA A 64 -3.70 1.61 -8.45
CA ALA A 64 -2.49 1.02 -9.03
C ALA A 64 -1.91 -0.01 -8.08
N VAL A 65 -1.52 -1.16 -8.61
CA VAL A 65 -0.90 -2.24 -7.85
C VAL A 65 0.52 -2.43 -8.34
N LEU A 66 1.47 -2.40 -7.40
CA LEU A 66 2.89 -2.60 -7.67
C LEU A 66 3.41 -3.68 -6.74
N THR A 67 4.52 -4.30 -7.11
CA THR A 67 5.17 -5.32 -6.29
C THR A 67 6.65 -5.04 -6.19
N THR A 68 7.27 -5.48 -5.08
CA THR A 68 8.71 -5.44 -4.91
C THR A 68 9.16 -6.64 -4.09
N CYS A 69 10.36 -7.16 -4.37
CA CYS A 69 10.97 -8.23 -3.58
C CYS A 69 11.52 -7.72 -2.26
N GLU A 70 11.62 -6.42 -2.08
CA GLU A 70 12.23 -5.82 -0.90
C GLU A 70 11.35 -5.99 0.33
N PRO A 71 11.94 -6.18 1.52
CA PRO A 71 11.16 -6.13 2.76
C PRO A 71 10.64 -4.73 3.03
N MET A 72 9.66 -4.64 3.91
CA MET A 72 8.96 -3.39 4.23
C MET A 72 9.94 -2.26 4.57
N PHE A 73 10.89 -2.51 5.46
CA PHE A 73 11.83 -1.49 5.91
C PHE A 73 12.65 -0.93 4.75
N ILE A 74 13.17 -1.83 3.90
CA ILE A 74 14.01 -1.43 2.76
C ILE A 74 13.18 -0.68 1.73
N ALA A 75 11.98 -1.16 1.42
CA ALA A 75 11.09 -0.51 0.46
C ALA A 75 10.72 0.90 0.94
N CYS A 76 10.34 1.04 2.20
CA CYS A 76 10.05 2.34 2.79
C CYS A 76 11.27 3.25 2.78
N GLY A 77 12.44 2.71 3.09
CA GLY A 77 13.69 3.46 3.08
C GLY A 77 14.03 4.00 1.70
N LYS A 78 13.85 3.21 0.67
CA LYS A 78 14.09 3.65 -0.72
C LYS A 78 13.14 4.76 -1.13
N LEU A 79 11.88 4.66 -0.78
CA LEU A 79 10.90 5.69 -1.08
C LEU A 79 11.18 6.97 -0.31
N TYR A 80 11.54 6.85 0.95
CA TYR A 80 11.89 8.01 1.78
C TYR A 80 13.12 8.72 1.20
N SER A 81 14.15 7.96 0.80
CA SER A 81 15.35 8.51 0.20
C SER A 81 15.08 9.18 -1.15
N ALA A 82 14.04 8.74 -1.85
CA ALA A 82 13.64 9.33 -3.12
C ALA A 82 12.74 10.57 -2.95
N GLY A 83 12.42 10.96 -1.72
CA GLY A 83 11.67 12.18 -1.43
C GLY A 83 10.26 11.98 -0.90
N LEU A 84 9.76 10.76 -0.82
CA LEU A 84 8.47 10.51 -0.20
C LEU A 84 8.60 10.52 1.33
N THR A 85 7.67 11.16 1.98
CA THR A 85 7.68 11.26 3.44
C THR A 85 6.47 10.58 4.06
N GLY A 86 6.60 10.25 5.33
CA GLY A 86 5.49 9.74 6.10
C GLY A 86 4.53 10.86 6.50
N LYS A 87 3.26 10.53 6.64
CA LYS A 87 2.26 11.48 7.07
C LYS A 87 2.42 11.76 8.56
N GLY A 88 2.33 13.02 8.93
CA GLY A 88 2.43 13.44 10.31
C GLY A 88 3.86 13.62 10.82
N VAL A 89 4.81 13.57 9.95
CA VAL A 89 6.24 13.74 10.28
C VAL A 89 6.69 15.15 9.92
#